data_b6496c9c83dc171fe2ce7a236a36674e
#
_entry.id   b6496c9c83dc171fe2ce7a236a36674e
#
_cell.length_a   1.000
_cell.length_b   1.000
_cell.length_c   1.000
_cell.angle_alpha   90.00
_cell.angle_beta   90.00
_cell.angle_gamma   90.00
#
_symmetry.space_group_name_H-M   'P 1'
#
loop_
_entity.id
_entity.type
_entity.pdbx_description
1 polymer ?
#
loop_
_entity_poly.entity_id
_entity_poly.type
_entity_poly.pdbx_seq_one_letter_code
_entity_poly.pdbx_strand_id
1 'polypeptide(L)'
;MLFFLNGFMGSGKTHWGQIWAATHKLAFLDLDEAIENIERKSVVDIFESKGEAHFRTVEATALKSCADLNSTTIVACGGGTPCYKDNLEWMNAYGITIYLQCTPEEILRRLLKGQLSRPLIKKLNQAELLFFIEQKLKERESFYNKCNITIDNPSISEHTFEEVILPY
;
A
#
# COMPACT_ATOMS: atom_id res chain seq x y z
N MET A 1 -5.04 -5.80 16.98
CA MET A 1 -5.59 -4.70 16.16
C MET A 1 -4.77 -4.55 14.88
N LEU A 2 -5.40 -4.28 13.74
CA LEU A 2 -4.72 -4.10 12.46
C LEU A 2 -4.85 -2.66 11.97
N PHE A 3 -3.76 -2.12 11.42
CA PHE A 3 -3.71 -0.82 10.75
C PHE A 3 -3.28 -1.03 9.31
N PHE A 4 -4.14 -0.77 8.34
CA PHE A 4 -3.89 -1.00 6.92
C PHE A 4 -3.48 0.29 6.23
N LEU A 5 -2.23 0.41 5.82
CA LEU A 5 -1.74 1.55 5.05
C LEU A 5 -2.04 1.38 3.57
N ASN A 6 -2.89 2.24 3.04
CA ASN A 6 -3.30 2.28 1.65
C ASN A 6 -2.74 3.51 0.93
N GLY A 7 -2.70 3.47 -0.39
CA GLY A 7 -2.22 4.57 -1.23
C GLY A 7 -1.41 4.07 -2.41
N PHE A 8 -1.10 4.97 -3.33
CA PHE A 8 -0.38 4.65 -4.56
C PHE A 8 1.05 4.17 -4.30
N MET A 9 1.66 3.48 -5.28
CA MET A 9 3.10 3.18 -5.20
C MET A 9 3.90 4.48 -5.04
N GLY A 10 4.88 4.49 -4.15
CA GLY A 10 5.64 5.71 -3.84
C GLY A 10 4.98 6.66 -2.84
N SER A 11 3.77 6.38 -2.31
CA SER A 11 3.15 7.20 -1.26
C SER A 11 3.83 7.09 0.12
N GLY A 12 4.73 6.13 0.31
CA GLY A 12 5.51 6.01 1.55
C GLY A 12 4.98 4.99 2.57
N LYS A 13 4.05 4.11 2.18
CA LYS A 13 3.45 3.11 3.09
C LYS A 13 4.47 2.27 3.86
N THR A 14 5.37 1.61 3.15
CA THR A 14 6.43 0.79 3.76
C THR A 14 7.34 1.64 4.65
N HIS A 15 7.76 2.82 4.17
CA HIS A 15 8.64 3.72 4.92
C HIS A 15 8.01 4.16 6.25
N TRP A 16 6.83 4.75 6.21
CA TRP A 16 6.15 5.24 7.41
C TRP A 16 5.66 4.09 8.30
N GLY A 17 5.19 3.00 7.70
CA GLY A 17 4.77 1.81 8.45
C GLY A 17 5.90 1.22 9.30
N GLN A 18 7.12 1.14 8.77
CA GLN A 18 8.29 0.67 9.51
C GLN A 18 8.68 1.64 10.64
N ILE A 19 8.69 2.96 10.37
CA ILE A 19 9.01 3.98 11.40
C ILE A 19 8.00 3.91 12.53
N TRP A 20 6.71 3.95 12.24
CA TRP A 20 5.66 3.93 13.26
C TRP A 20 5.64 2.61 14.03
N ALA A 21 5.83 1.48 13.36
CA ALA A 21 5.92 0.19 14.03
C ALA A 21 7.11 0.13 15.00
N ALA A 22 8.28 0.61 14.58
CA ALA A 22 9.47 0.65 15.44
C ALA A 22 9.27 1.58 16.64
N THR A 23 8.74 2.80 16.42
CA THR A 23 8.53 3.81 17.46
C THR A 23 7.53 3.32 18.52
N HIS A 24 6.45 2.66 18.11
CA HIS A 24 5.37 2.21 19.00
C HIS A 24 5.48 0.74 19.41
N LYS A 25 6.58 0.05 19.07
CA LYS A 25 6.81 -1.38 19.37
C LYS A 25 5.70 -2.29 18.87
N LEU A 26 5.20 -1.99 17.66
CA LEU A 26 4.19 -2.78 16.96
C LEU A 26 4.85 -3.72 15.94
N ALA A 27 4.13 -4.76 15.53
CA ALA A 27 4.56 -5.56 14.40
C ALA A 27 4.36 -4.79 13.08
N PHE A 28 5.23 -5.07 12.10
CA PHE A 28 5.11 -4.56 10.73
C PHE A 28 5.05 -5.71 9.75
N LEU A 29 4.16 -5.61 8.76
CA LEU A 29 4.03 -6.55 7.67
C LEU A 29 3.90 -5.77 6.34
N ASP A 30 4.78 -6.06 5.39
CA ASP A 30 4.60 -5.64 4.00
C ASP A 30 3.90 -6.77 3.24
N LEU A 31 2.73 -6.46 2.66
CA LEU A 31 1.90 -7.48 2.01
C LEU A 31 2.56 -8.03 0.74
N ASP A 32 3.30 -7.18 0.00
CA ASP A 32 4.02 -7.62 -1.19
C ASP A 32 5.15 -8.60 -0.80
N GLU A 33 5.91 -8.33 0.27
CA GLU A 33 6.92 -9.24 0.80
C GLU A 33 6.31 -10.56 1.29
N ALA A 34 5.14 -10.50 1.95
CA ALA A 34 4.44 -11.71 2.39
C ALA A 34 4.03 -12.59 1.20
N ILE A 35 3.54 -11.99 0.12
CA ILE A 35 3.19 -12.70 -1.12
C ILE A 35 4.42 -13.33 -1.77
N GLU A 36 5.54 -12.59 -1.85
CA GLU A 36 6.80 -13.11 -2.40
C GLU A 36 7.30 -14.32 -1.61
N ASN A 37 7.16 -14.29 -0.29
CA ASN A 37 7.52 -15.42 0.58
C ASN A 37 6.62 -16.64 0.36
N ILE A 38 5.32 -16.45 0.16
CA ILE A 38 4.36 -17.55 -0.14
C ILE A 38 4.67 -18.17 -1.50
N GLU A 39 4.82 -17.35 -2.52
CA GLU A 39 5.00 -17.78 -3.91
C GLU A 39 6.44 -18.19 -4.25
N ARG A 40 7.42 -17.85 -3.41
CA ARG A 40 8.86 -18.04 -3.64
C ARG A 40 9.33 -17.36 -4.94
N LYS A 41 8.72 -16.26 -5.29
CA LYS A 41 8.98 -15.48 -6.50
C LYS A 41 8.76 -14.00 -6.21
N SER A 42 9.45 -13.14 -6.95
CA SER A 42 9.17 -11.70 -6.87
C SER A 42 7.77 -11.38 -7.40
N VAL A 43 7.19 -10.27 -6.94
CA VAL A 43 5.90 -9.78 -7.47
C VAL A 43 5.95 -9.71 -9.00
N VAL A 44 7.06 -9.25 -9.56
CA VAL A 44 7.27 -9.16 -11.02
C VAL A 44 7.16 -10.52 -11.69
N ASP A 45 7.89 -11.51 -11.18
CA ASP A 45 7.90 -12.87 -11.73
C ASP A 45 6.51 -13.53 -11.61
N ILE A 46 5.75 -13.21 -10.56
CA ILE A 46 4.37 -13.68 -10.40
C ILE A 46 3.49 -13.10 -11.51
N PHE A 47 3.56 -11.77 -11.74
CA PHE A 47 2.80 -11.13 -12.81
C PHE A 47 3.17 -11.69 -14.19
N GLU A 48 4.45 -11.86 -14.47
CA GLU A 48 4.93 -12.36 -15.76
C GLU A 48 4.58 -13.85 -15.98
N SER A 49 4.70 -14.70 -14.94
CA SER A 49 4.51 -16.14 -15.09
C SER A 49 3.07 -16.62 -14.87
N LYS A 50 2.29 -15.93 -14.04
CA LYS A 50 0.94 -16.36 -13.63
C LYS A 50 -0.16 -15.32 -13.90
N GLY A 51 0.22 -14.09 -14.22
CA GLY A 51 -0.70 -12.99 -14.54
C GLY A 51 -1.32 -12.28 -13.33
N GLU A 52 -1.97 -11.15 -13.60
CA GLU A 52 -2.55 -10.29 -12.57
C GLU A 52 -3.67 -11.00 -11.77
N ALA A 53 -4.53 -11.78 -12.42
CA ALA A 53 -5.65 -12.45 -11.76
C ALA A 53 -5.18 -13.41 -10.66
N HIS A 54 -4.07 -14.16 -10.90
CA HIS A 54 -3.47 -15.01 -9.90
C HIS A 54 -2.88 -14.19 -8.75
N PHE A 55 -2.08 -13.15 -9.06
CA PHE A 55 -1.52 -12.27 -8.05
C PHE A 55 -2.61 -11.71 -7.13
N ARG A 56 -3.71 -11.17 -7.69
CA ARG A 56 -4.82 -10.61 -6.91
C ARG A 56 -5.51 -11.65 -6.02
N THR A 57 -5.58 -12.91 -6.45
CA THR A 57 -6.13 -13.99 -5.62
C THR A 57 -5.23 -14.29 -4.44
N VAL A 58 -3.92 -14.38 -4.66
CA VAL A 58 -2.93 -14.62 -3.59
C VAL A 58 -2.88 -13.42 -2.65
N GLU A 59 -2.88 -12.21 -3.17
CA GLU A 59 -2.92 -10.96 -2.40
C GLU A 59 -4.13 -10.91 -1.45
N ALA A 60 -5.34 -11.22 -1.96
CA ALA A 60 -6.54 -11.24 -1.13
C ALA A 60 -6.48 -12.33 -0.05
N THR A 61 -5.89 -13.49 -0.36
CA THR A 61 -5.69 -14.57 0.63
C THR A 61 -4.68 -14.16 1.70
N ALA A 62 -3.54 -13.59 1.33
CA ALA A 62 -2.53 -13.09 2.25
C ALA A 62 -3.07 -11.94 3.11
N LEU A 63 -3.86 -11.03 2.54
CA LEU A 63 -4.54 -9.98 3.29
C LEU A 63 -5.47 -10.57 4.36
N LYS A 64 -6.32 -11.52 4.00
CA LYS A 64 -7.29 -12.12 4.92
C LYS A 64 -6.62 -12.94 6.03
N SER A 65 -5.45 -13.52 5.79
CA SER A 65 -4.68 -14.20 6.84
C SER A 65 -4.13 -13.26 7.92
N CYS A 66 -4.11 -11.94 7.68
CA CYS A 66 -3.76 -10.98 8.72
C CYS A 66 -4.72 -11.00 9.92
N ALA A 67 -5.96 -11.52 9.76
CA ALA A 67 -6.89 -11.69 10.88
C ALA A 67 -6.38 -12.64 11.98
N ASP A 68 -5.48 -13.56 11.61
CA ASP A 68 -4.92 -14.56 12.53
C ASP A 68 -3.69 -14.04 13.31
N LEU A 69 -3.27 -12.79 13.04
CA LEU A 69 -2.14 -12.18 13.75
C LEU A 69 -2.50 -11.86 15.20
N ASN A 70 -1.71 -12.36 16.13
CA ASN A 70 -1.93 -12.21 17.58
C ASN A 70 -1.42 -10.88 18.15
N SER A 71 -0.77 -10.05 17.35
CA SER A 71 -0.20 -8.76 17.77
C SER A 71 -0.85 -7.60 17.04
N THR A 72 -0.79 -6.41 17.65
CA THR A 72 -1.13 -5.17 16.94
C THR A 72 -0.11 -4.96 15.82
N THR A 73 -0.59 -4.89 14.58
CA THR A 73 0.25 -4.93 13.37
C THR A 73 -0.11 -3.80 12.43
N ILE A 74 0.91 -3.12 11.91
CA ILE A 74 0.79 -2.20 10.78
C ILE A 74 1.06 -2.99 9.50
N VAL A 75 0.09 -2.98 8.57
CA VAL A 75 0.14 -3.71 7.30
C VAL A 75 0.28 -2.71 6.16
N ALA A 76 1.40 -2.71 5.45
CA ALA A 76 1.55 -1.94 4.21
C ALA A 76 0.93 -2.72 3.05
N CYS A 77 -0.15 -2.19 2.47
CA CYS A 77 -0.88 -2.82 1.37
C CYS A 77 -0.32 -2.44 0.00
N GLY A 78 -0.43 -3.32 -0.99
CA GLY A 78 -0.18 -2.98 -2.39
C GLY A 78 -1.13 -1.87 -2.87
N GLY A 79 -0.69 -1.05 -3.84
CA GLY A 79 -1.52 0.08 -4.30
C GLY A 79 -2.85 -0.33 -4.94
N GLY A 80 -3.00 -1.56 -5.38
CA GLY A 80 -4.25 -2.09 -5.93
C GLY A 80 -5.07 -2.94 -4.95
N THR A 81 -4.51 -3.26 -3.79
CA THR A 81 -5.16 -4.15 -2.79
C THR A 81 -6.57 -3.70 -2.42
N PRO A 82 -6.85 -2.42 -2.06
CA PRO A 82 -8.19 -1.98 -1.70
C PRO A 82 -9.18 -1.96 -2.88
N CYS A 83 -8.67 -2.02 -4.12
CA CYS A 83 -9.50 -1.94 -5.31
C CYS A 83 -9.99 -3.33 -5.79
N TYR A 84 -9.57 -4.40 -5.16
CA TYR A 84 -9.90 -5.75 -5.58
C TYR A 84 -11.03 -6.35 -4.74
N LYS A 85 -12.14 -6.69 -5.40
CA LYS A 85 -13.33 -7.31 -4.78
C LYS A 85 -13.76 -6.59 -3.49
N ASP A 86 -13.88 -7.35 -2.40
CA ASP A 86 -14.31 -6.93 -1.06
C ASP A 86 -13.15 -6.60 -0.11
N ASN A 87 -11.93 -6.43 -0.64
CA ASN A 87 -10.76 -6.23 0.22
C ASN A 87 -10.88 -5.00 1.12
N LEU A 88 -11.37 -3.87 0.59
CA LEU A 88 -11.49 -2.65 1.39
C LEU A 88 -12.56 -2.77 2.47
N GLU A 89 -13.70 -3.36 2.14
CA GLU A 89 -14.79 -3.64 3.08
C GLU A 89 -14.28 -4.57 4.19
N TRP A 90 -13.52 -5.59 3.81
CA TRP A 90 -12.90 -6.51 4.76
C TRP A 90 -11.90 -5.79 5.66
N MET A 91 -11.00 -4.97 5.11
CA MET A 91 -10.04 -4.20 5.90
C MET A 91 -10.74 -3.26 6.90
N ASN A 92 -11.80 -2.57 6.48
CA ASN A 92 -12.58 -1.69 7.35
C ASN A 92 -13.33 -2.46 8.47
N ALA A 93 -13.65 -3.72 8.24
CA ALA A 93 -14.29 -4.57 9.25
C ALA A 93 -13.31 -5.14 10.28
N TYR A 94 -12.04 -5.37 9.89
CA TYR A 94 -11.03 -6.04 10.71
C TYR A 94 -9.98 -5.10 11.31
N GLY A 95 -9.96 -3.84 10.93
CA GLY A 95 -8.99 -2.87 11.41
C GLY A 95 -9.27 -1.45 10.94
N ILE A 96 -8.29 -0.59 11.11
CA ILE A 96 -8.33 0.81 10.71
C ILE A 96 -7.58 0.98 9.41
N THR A 97 -8.25 1.48 8.39
CA THR A 97 -7.66 1.77 7.08
C THR A 97 -7.18 3.21 7.01
N ILE A 98 -5.96 3.42 6.55
CA ILE A 98 -5.31 4.72 6.46
C ILE A 98 -4.89 4.96 5.01
N TYR A 99 -5.39 6.02 4.40
CA TYR A 99 -4.97 6.46 3.08
C TYR A 99 -3.85 7.49 3.20
N LEU A 100 -2.65 7.15 2.74
CA LEU A 100 -1.55 8.09 2.59
C LEU A 100 -1.68 8.80 1.23
N GLN A 101 -2.38 9.93 1.23
CA GLN A 101 -2.65 10.71 0.04
C GLN A 101 -1.41 11.46 -0.42
N CYS A 102 -1.12 11.40 -1.71
CA CYS A 102 0.02 12.05 -2.34
C CYS A 102 -0.42 12.66 -3.66
N THR A 103 0.09 13.85 -3.98
CA THR A 103 -0.14 14.42 -5.31
C THR A 103 0.58 13.62 -6.41
N PRO A 104 0.09 13.66 -7.67
CA PRO A 104 0.75 13.00 -8.79
C PRO A 104 2.21 13.43 -8.95
N GLU A 105 2.51 14.71 -8.75
CA GLU A 105 3.85 15.30 -8.89
C GLU A 105 4.80 14.75 -7.81
N GLU A 106 4.32 14.63 -6.57
CA GLU A 106 5.13 14.08 -5.49
C GLU A 106 5.40 12.59 -5.72
N ILE A 107 4.41 11.83 -6.15
CA ILE A 107 4.57 10.43 -6.56
C ILE A 107 5.59 10.32 -7.69
N LEU A 108 5.45 11.14 -8.74
CA LEU A 108 6.39 11.18 -9.87
C LEU A 108 7.83 11.42 -9.39
N ARG A 109 8.03 12.45 -8.55
CA ARG A 109 9.34 12.81 -8.00
C ARG A 109 9.99 11.64 -7.24
N ARG A 110 9.20 10.89 -6.48
CA ARG A 110 9.68 9.73 -5.72
C ARG A 110 9.96 8.52 -6.63
N LEU A 111 9.09 8.28 -7.60
CA LEU A 111 9.24 7.16 -8.53
C LEU A 111 10.44 7.33 -9.46
N LEU A 112 10.74 8.55 -9.91
CA LEU A 112 11.92 8.83 -10.73
C LEU A 112 13.23 8.45 -10.02
N LYS A 113 13.31 8.61 -8.69
CA LYS A 113 14.47 8.20 -7.90
C LYS A 113 14.67 6.67 -7.83
N GLY A 114 13.59 5.90 -7.97
CA GLY A 114 13.60 4.42 -7.88
C GLY A 114 13.11 3.72 -9.15
N GLN A 115 13.02 4.42 -10.29
CA GLN A 115 12.40 3.91 -11.51
C GLN A 115 13.06 2.65 -12.06
N LEU A 116 14.39 2.53 -11.96
CA LEU A 116 15.15 1.39 -12.49
C LEU A 116 14.78 0.06 -11.82
N SER A 117 14.29 0.08 -10.59
CA SER A 117 13.90 -1.12 -9.84
C SER A 117 12.44 -1.53 -10.05
N ARG A 118 11.67 -0.80 -10.89
CA ARG A 118 10.23 -1.01 -11.06
C ARG A 118 9.86 -1.32 -12.50
N PRO A 119 9.67 -2.61 -12.88
CA PRO A 119 9.46 -3.02 -14.26
C PRO A 119 8.30 -2.33 -14.98
N LEU A 120 7.17 -2.13 -14.29
CA LEU A 120 5.96 -1.52 -14.87
C LEU A 120 6.16 -0.10 -15.39
N ILE A 121 7.10 0.65 -14.82
CA ILE A 121 7.35 2.06 -15.15
C ILE A 121 8.74 2.31 -15.74
N LYS A 122 9.58 1.28 -15.82
CA LYS A 122 10.99 1.38 -16.25
C LYS A 122 11.16 1.97 -17.64
N LYS A 123 10.19 1.76 -18.54
CA LYS A 123 10.25 2.17 -19.95
C LYS A 123 9.55 3.50 -20.23
N LEU A 124 8.85 4.07 -19.23
CA LEU A 124 8.09 5.31 -19.42
C LEU A 124 9.00 6.52 -19.28
N ASN A 125 8.85 7.50 -20.17
CA ASN A 125 9.43 8.81 -19.95
C ASN A 125 8.65 9.57 -18.88
N GLN A 126 9.14 10.74 -18.46
CA GLN A 126 8.56 11.49 -17.34
C GLN A 126 7.09 11.91 -17.61
N ALA A 127 6.74 12.32 -18.82
CA ALA A 127 5.39 12.73 -19.18
C ALA A 127 4.42 11.53 -19.21
N GLU A 128 4.87 10.42 -19.78
CA GLU A 128 4.11 9.17 -19.79
C GLU A 128 3.91 8.62 -18.39
N LEU A 129 4.91 8.72 -17.52
CA LEU A 129 4.81 8.28 -16.14
C LEU A 129 3.83 9.16 -15.37
N LEU A 130 3.87 10.49 -15.53
CA LEU A 130 2.90 11.38 -14.88
C LEU A 130 1.48 11.05 -15.32
N PHE A 131 1.24 10.92 -16.62
CA PHE A 131 -0.07 10.54 -17.14
C PHE A 131 -0.55 9.17 -16.57
N PHE A 132 0.34 8.19 -16.53
CA PHE A 132 0.03 6.88 -15.91
C PHE A 132 -0.39 7.02 -14.45
N ILE A 133 0.33 7.82 -13.66
CA ILE A 133 0.03 8.09 -12.25
C ILE A 133 -1.35 8.71 -12.11
N GLU A 134 -1.65 9.76 -12.86
CA GLU A 134 -2.93 10.47 -12.84
C GLU A 134 -4.10 9.56 -13.17
N GLN A 135 -3.98 8.77 -14.27
CA GLN A 135 -5.02 7.82 -14.65
C GLN A 135 -5.26 6.76 -13.57
N LYS A 136 -4.19 6.18 -13.02
CA LYS A 136 -4.30 5.15 -11.99
C LYS A 136 -4.80 5.69 -10.66
N LEU A 137 -4.47 6.92 -10.28
CA LEU A 137 -5.05 7.56 -9.11
C LEU A 137 -6.54 7.78 -9.29
N LYS A 138 -6.97 8.31 -10.44
CA LYS A 138 -8.38 8.52 -10.76
C LYS A 138 -9.20 7.22 -10.70
N GLU A 139 -8.67 6.11 -11.22
CA GLU A 139 -9.29 4.79 -11.15
C GLU A 139 -9.47 4.30 -9.70
N ARG A 140 -8.56 4.66 -8.79
CA ARG A 140 -8.48 4.13 -7.43
C ARG A 140 -9.03 5.07 -6.35
N GLU A 141 -9.23 6.32 -6.68
CA GLU A 141 -9.64 7.36 -5.73
C GLU A 141 -10.94 7.01 -5.00
N SER A 142 -11.92 6.44 -5.70
CA SER A 142 -13.19 6.02 -5.12
C SER A 142 -13.05 4.94 -4.04
N PHE A 143 -11.96 4.16 -4.08
CA PHE A 143 -11.62 3.19 -3.04
C PHE A 143 -10.83 3.86 -1.92
N TYR A 144 -9.78 4.60 -2.24
CA TYR A 144 -8.93 5.25 -1.24
C TYR A 144 -9.74 6.19 -0.33
N ASN A 145 -10.70 6.94 -0.90
CA ASN A 145 -11.56 7.87 -0.16
C ASN A 145 -12.56 7.17 0.80
N LYS A 146 -12.67 5.85 0.77
CA LYS A 146 -13.48 5.07 1.73
C LYS A 146 -12.65 4.52 2.89
N CYS A 147 -11.34 4.83 2.96
CA CYS A 147 -10.54 4.54 4.14
C CYS A 147 -11.03 5.34 5.35
N ASN A 148 -10.85 4.79 6.55
CA ASN A 148 -11.29 5.44 7.79
C ASN A 148 -10.57 6.78 8.03
N ILE A 149 -9.27 6.84 7.70
CA ILE A 149 -8.42 8.01 7.88
C ILE A 149 -7.76 8.35 6.56
N THR A 150 -7.75 9.64 6.21
CA THR A 150 -6.93 10.17 5.10
C THR A 150 -5.89 11.13 5.66
N ILE A 151 -4.64 10.97 5.29
CA ILE A 151 -3.52 11.81 5.71
C ILE A 151 -2.81 12.34 4.47
N ASP A 152 -2.77 13.66 4.37
CA ASP A 152 -2.02 14.35 3.31
C ASP A 152 -0.52 14.17 3.54
N ASN A 153 0.18 13.68 2.54
CA ASN A 153 1.58 13.28 2.66
C ASN A 153 2.55 14.38 3.14
N PRO A 154 2.39 15.68 2.78
CA PRO A 154 3.24 16.72 3.34
C PRO A 154 3.16 16.86 4.86
N SER A 155 2.05 16.41 5.46
CA SER A 155 1.81 16.49 6.90
C SER A 155 2.27 15.25 7.68
N ILE A 156 2.80 14.22 7.01
CA ILE A 156 3.22 12.99 7.68
C ILE A 156 4.55 13.19 8.41
N SER A 157 4.57 12.80 9.68
CA SER A 157 5.73 12.79 10.55
C SER A 157 5.81 11.50 11.37
N GLU A 158 6.85 11.35 12.18
CA GLU A 158 6.97 10.26 13.15
C GLU A 158 5.85 10.27 14.19
N HIS A 159 5.32 11.46 14.53
CA HIS A 159 4.25 11.67 15.51
C HIS A 159 2.85 11.43 14.95
N THR A 160 2.68 11.38 13.62
CA THR A 160 1.38 11.24 12.97
C THR A 160 0.60 10.00 13.46
N PHE A 161 1.30 8.91 13.75
CA PHE A 161 0.64 7.69 14.24
C PHE A 161 -0.01 7.91 15.62
N GLU A 162 0.70 8.56 16.53
CA GLU A 162 0.23 8.86 17.87
C GLU A 162 -0.88 9.92 17.89
N GLU A 163 -0.71 10.97 17.08
CA GLU A 163 -1.60 12.14 17.10
C GLU A 163 -2.89 11.93 16.30
N VAL A 164 -2.83 11.18 15.21
CA VAL A 164 -3.93 11.07 14.24
C VAL A 164 -4.53 9.66 14.15
N ILE A 165 -3.69 8.62 14.25
CA ILE A 165 -4.12 7.24 14.00
C ILE A 165 -4.56 6.54 15.28
N LEU A 166 -3.79 6.63 16.36
CA LEU A 166 -4.13 5.97 17.63
C LEU A 166 -5.42 6.47 18.27
N PRO A 167 -5.80 7.76 18.21
CA PRO A 167 -7.04 8.26 18.79
C PRO A 167 -8.31 7.78 18.07
N TYR A 168 -8.18 7.30 16.83
CA TYR A 168 -9.29 6.81 16.01
C TYR A 168 -9.78 5.44 16.47
#